data_627b3734b6214f4746900f99787edb9f
#
_entry.id   627b3734b6214f4746900f99787edb9f
#
_cell.length_a   1.000
_cell.length_b   1.000
_cell.length_c   1.000
_cell.angle_alpha   90.00
_cell.angle_beta   90.00
_cell.angle_gamma   90.00
#
_symmetry.space_group_name_H-M   'P 1'
#
loop_
_entity.id
_entity.type
_entity.pdbx_description
1 polymer ?
#
loop_
_entity_poly.entity_id
_entity_poly.type
_entity_poly.pdbx_seq_one_letter_code
_entity_poly.pdbx_strand_id
1 'polypeptide(L)'
;MKRIVYKFISIFVLLISINTAFAQAQDADVLHETGRSFMRQGDFPSALQAFDKALELKPNDIDILKDKAFVYYLQRDFANTIDVCKKLIPRKDADAQCFQILGLAYKAIAETKESEKMYKQGLTRFPNSGALNCDYGEFISSTNPVESIKYWEKGIEVDPNYSGNYYFATKHYAQKGNIIWGLLYGEIFVNLESLSKRSEEIKNIIYTGYKKLFDDVSILDNAKNNGNAFEKAVALDLNNLTSFGRYEVSPEMLTALRTRFILNWYNNEESKKMNFHLFEYQRDLLRQGYFDAYNQWLIGPLTDSQKYTQWVQQHGDDVKGFQQYQRNQLFKMPAGQYYAH
;
A
#
# COMPACT_ATOMS: atom_id res chain seq x y z
N MET A 1 -45.90 34.28 35.51
CA MET A 1 -44.85 34.99 34.75
C MET A 1 -43.42 34.57 35.16
N LYS A 2 -43.00 34.63 36.41
CA LYS A 2 -41.59 34.28 36.82
C LYS A 2 -41.11 32.88 36.34
N ARG A 3 -41.93 31.81 36.44
CA ARG A 3 -41.56 30.45 35.99
C ARG A 3 -41.36 30.30 34.46
N ILE A 4 -42.04 31.12 33.65
CA ILE A 4 -41.91 31.11 32.21
C ILE A 4 -40.58 31.79 31.78
N VAL A 5 -40.25 32.91 32.45
CA VAL A 5 -39.01 33.66 32.20
C VAL A 5 -37.79 32.80 32.55
N TYR A 6 -37.80 32.04 33.65
CA TYR A 6 -36.70 31.12 33.98
C TYR A 6 -36.52 29.99 32.97
N LYS A 7 -37.62 29.46 32.41
CA LYS A 7 -37.53 28.46 31.34
C LYS A 7 -36.91 29.03 30.06
N PHE A 8 -37.27 30.24 29.67
CA PHE A 8 -36.67 30.89 28.49
C PHE A 8 -35.20 31.22 28.69
N ILE A 9 -34.82 31.70 29.88
CA ILE A 9 -33.41 31.96 30.22
C ILE A 9 -32.60 30.65 30.20
N SER A 10 -33.11 29.53 30.74
CA SER A 10 -32.45 28.24 30.73
C SER A 10 -32.24 27.70 29.29
N ILE A 11 -33.25 27.85 28.43
CA ILE A 11 -33.14 27.43 27.00
C ILE A 11 -32.13 28.31 26.25
N PHE A 12 -32.13 29.61 26.51
CA PHE A 12 -31.20 30.55 25.85
C PHE A 12 -29.74 30.30 26.28
N VAL A 13 -29.47 30.02 27.57
CA VAL A 13 -28.16 29.64 28.08
C VAL A 13 -27.72 28.30 27.48
N LEU A 14 -28.63 27.32 27.33
CA LEU A 14 -28.34 26.04 26.71
C LEU A 14 -27.98 26.20 25.24
N LEU A 15 -28.68 27.06 24.48
CA LEU A 15 -28.39 27.34 23.09
C LEU A 15 -27.04 28.03 22.88
N ILE A 16 -26.66 28.96 23.76
CA ILE A 16 -25.36 29.62 23.72
C ILE A 16 -24.25 28.61 23.99
N SER A 17 -24.39 27.73 25.00
CA SER A 17 -23.40 26.73 25.35
C SER A 17 -23.20 25.68 24.23
N ILE A 18 -24.27 25.33 23.51
CA ILE A 18 -24.19 24.43 22.36
C ILE A 18 -23.40 25.11 21.21
N ASN A 19 -23.70 26.36 20.89
CA ASN A 19 -23.00 27.08 19.81
C ASN A 19 -21.49 27.26 20.10
N THR A 20 -21.13 27.56 21.36
CA THR A 20 -19.71 27.69 21.74
C THR A 20 -18.99 26.35 21.68
N ALA A 21 -19.62 25.23 22.07
CA ALA A 21 -19.03 23.90 21.96
C ALA A 21 -18.81 23.48 20.50
N PHE A 22 -19.73 23.79 19.60
CA PHE A 22 -19.56 23.54 18.16
C PHE A 22 -18.42 24.38 17.56
N ALA A 23 -18.31 25.66 17.93
CA ALA A 23 -17.22 26.52 17.46
C ALA A 23 -15.85 26.00 17.95
N GLN A 24 -15.73 25.63 19.21
CA GLN A 24 -14.49 25.05 19.77
C GLN A 24 -14.13 23.71 19.13
N ALA A 25 -15.11 22.85 18.83
CA ALA A 25 -14.88 21.60 18.15
C ALA A 25 -14.35 21.84 16.73
N GLN A 26 -14.89 22.80 16.00
CA GLN A 26 -14.44 23.17 14.67
C GLN A 26 -13.01 23.77 14.70
N ASP A 27 -12.70 24.59 15.68
CA ASP A 27 -11.34 25.14 15.87
C ASP A 27 -10.32 24.03 16.17
N ALA A 28 -10.68 23.03 16.96
CA ALA A 28 -9.82 21.88 17.22
C ALA A 28 -9.53 21.07 15.95
N ASP A 29 -10.52 20.84 15.09
CA ASP A 29 -10.35 20.11 13.84
C ASP A 29 -9.45 20.89 12.86
N VAL A 30 -9.58 22.19 12.77
CA VAL A 30 -8.71 23.07 11.97
C VAL A 30 -7.27 23.01 12.48
N LEU A 31 -7.07 23.07 13.81
CA LEU A 31 -5.75 22.94 14.42
C LEU A 31 -5.12 21.56 14.17
N HIS A 32 -5.92 20.49 14.26
CA HIS A 32 -5.50 19.13 13.97
C HIS A 32 -5.01 19.00 12.51
N GLU A 33 -5.79 19.45 11.53
CA GLU A 33 -5.38 19.43 10.13
C GLU A 33 -4.15 20.32 9.85
N THR A 34 -4.02 21.45 10.56
CA THR A 34 -2.82 22.29 10.51
C THR A 34 -1.60 21.50 11.00
N GLY A 35 -1.73 20.80 12.12
CA GLY A 35 -0.67 19.93 12.65
C GLY A 35 -0.28 18.82 11.68
N ARG A 36 -1.25 18.17 11.05
CA ARG A 36 -1.02 17.19 9.97
C ARG A 36 -0.29 17.79 8.77
N SER A 37 -0.61 19.04 8.41
CA SER A 37 0.08 19.73 7.33
C SER A 37 1.55 19.96 7.65
N PHE A 38 1.87 20.46 8.86
CA PHE A 38 3.24 20.61 9.33
C PHE A 38 3.98 19.25 9.41
N MET A 39 3.32 18.21 9.90
CA MET A 39 3.88 16.86 9.94
C MET A 39 4.28 16.38 8.53
N ARG A 40 3.42 16.56 7.52
CA ARG A 40 3.74 16.21 6.12
C ARG A 40 4.90 17.00 5.54
N GLN A 41 5.13 18.23 6.00
CA GLN A 41 6.25 19.08 5.61
C GLN A 41 7.55 18.75 6.37
N GLY A 42 7.47 17.88 7.39
CA GLY A 42 8.60 17.55 8.28
C GLY A 42 8.86 18.60 9.36
N ASP A 43 7.99 19.61 9.50
CA ASP A 43 8.05 20.59 10.59
C ASP A 43 7.38 20.03 11.84
N PHE A 44 8.09 19.11 12.50
CA PHE A 44 7.58 18.42 13.68
C PHE A 44 7.34 19.33 14.89
N PRO A 45 8.18 20.34 15.19
CA PRO A 45 7.90 21.27 16.29
C PRO A 45 6.57 22.02 16.10
N SER A 46 6.31 22.55 14.90
CA SER A 46 5.06 23.24 14.59
C SER A 46 3.87 22.29 14.61
N ALA A 47 4.05 21.03 14.17
CA ALA A 47 3.02 20.00 14.25
C ALA A 47 2.63 19.72 15.71
N LEU A 48 3.60 19.52 16.61
CA LEU A 48 3.33 19.29 18.04
C LEU A 48 2.61 20.46 18.68
N GLN A 49 3.05 21.69 18.37
CA GLN A 49 2.39 22.91 18.89
C GLN A 49 0.92 23.00 18.44
N ALA A 50 0.64 22.68 17.19
CA ALA A 50 -0.74 22.67 16.66
C ALA A 50 -1.58 21.57 17.33
N PHE A 51 -1.03 20.36 17.50
CA PHE A 51 -1.71 19.28 18.20
C PHE A 51 -1.96 19.59 19.68
N ASP A 52 -1.02 20.25 20.36
CA ASP A 52 -1.20 20.68 21.76
C ASP A 52 -2.38 21.65 21.89
N LYS A 53 -2.44 22.67 21.03
CA LYS A 53 -3.56 23.61 20.98
C LYS A 53 -4.89 22.92 20.66
N ALA A 54 -4.89 21.95 19.75
CA ALA A 54 -6.08 21.15 19.45
C ALA A 54 -6.54 20.32 20.67
N LEU A 55 -5.57 19.75 21.43
CA LEU A 55 -5.83 19.00 22.65
C LEU A 55 -6.29 19.89 23.84
N GLU A 56 -5.96 21.18 23.86
CA GLU A 56 -6.55 22.11 24.82
C GLU A 56 -8.07 22.22 24.63
N LEU A 57 -8.54 22.12 23.39
CA LEU A 57 -9.96 22.18 23.02
C LEU A 57 -10.63 20.79 23.10
N LYS A 58 -9.92 19.73 22.74
CA LYS A 58 -10.37 18.31 22.77
C LYS A 58 -9.35 17.42 23.48
N PRO A 59 -9.24 17.44 24.82
CA PRO A 59 -8.13 16.81 25.58
C PRO A 59 -8.00 15.30 25.39
N ASN A 60 -9.06 14.60 25.04
CA ASN A 60 -9.09 13.15 24.90
C ASN A 60 -9.32 12.67 23.47
N ASP A 61 -9.17 13.53 22.48
CA ASP A 61 -9.33 13.14 21.09
C ASP A 61 -8.25 12.15 20.68
N ILE A 62 -8.69 10.95 20.28
CA ILE A 62 -7.77 9.84 20.01
C ILE A 62 -6.96 10.07 18.74
N ASP A 63 -7.54 10.71 17.73
CA ASP A 63 -6.87 10.93 16.44
C ASP A 63 -5.76 11.96 16.60
N ILE A 64 -6.00 13.04 17.37
CA ILE A 64 -4.96 14.03 17.69
C ILE A 64 -3.83 13.39 18.51
N LEU A 65 -4.19 12.57 19.52
CA LEU A 65 -3.20 11.89 20.36
C LEU A 65 -2.36 10.87 19.56
N LYS A 66 -2.96 10.14 18.62
CA LYS A 66 -2.23 9.23 17.71
C LYS A 66 -1.26 9.99 16.82
N ASP A 67 -1.72 11.05 16.17
CA ASP A 67 -0.86 11.85 15.29
C ASP A 67 0.29 12.49 16.08
N LYS A 68 0.02 12.97 17.30
CA LYS A 68 1.07 13.45 18.21
C LYS A 68 2.08 12.36 18.56
N ALA A 69 1.61 11.15 18.89
CA ALA A 69 2.50 10.01 19.16
C ALA A 69 3.33 9.64 17.92
N PHE A 70 2.74 9.71 16.73
CA PHE A 70 3.46 9.45 15.50
C PHE A 70 4.52 10.52 15.19
N VAL A 71 4.26 11.79 15.47
CA VAL A 71 5.27 12.85 15.37
C VAL A 71 6.43 12.60 16.33
N TYR A 72 6.18 12.22 17.58
CA TYR A 72 7.25 11.81 18.50
C TYR A 72 8.09 10.65 17.94
N TYR A 73 7.45 9.65 17.33
CA TYR A 73 8.15 8.55 16.66
C TYR A 73 9.05 9.04 15.53
N LEU A 74 8.56 9.95 14.68
CA LEU A 74 9.33 10.51 13.58
C LEU A 74 10.52 11.34 14.05
N GLN A 75 10.40 12.00 15.20
CA GLN A 75 11.50 12.73 15.87
C GLN A 75 12.46 11.79 16.61
N ARG A 76 12.20 10.49 16.64
CA ARG A 76 12.92 9.48 17.42
C ARG A 76 12.79 9.68 18.94
N ASP A 77 11.77 10.38 19.38
CA ASP A 77 11.40 10.50 20.79
C ASP A 77 10.52 9.31 21.18
N PHE A 78 11.17 8.15 21.26
CA PHE A 78 10.48 6.89 21.55
C PHE A 78 9.90 6.83 22.96
N ALA A 79 10.47 7.56 23.90
CA ALA A 79 9.96 7.63 25.27
C ALA A 79 8.56 8.26 25.30
N ASN A 80 8.39 9.44 24.72
CA ASN A 80 7.09 10.10 24.61
C ASN A 80 6.11 9.32 23.70
N THR A 81 6.60 8.72 22.61
CA THR A 81 5.77 7.82 21.77
C THR A 81 5.15 6.70 22.61
N ILE A 82 5.97 5.99 23.38
CA ILE A 82 5.54 4.84 24.22
C ILE A 82 4.58 5.31 25.33
N ASP A 83 4.87 6.43 25.97
CA ASP A 83 4.01 6.98 27.04
C ASP A 83 2.60 7.31 26.53
N VAL A 84 2.50 8.00 25.41
CA VAL A 84 1.20 8.33 24.80
C VAL A 84 0.48 7.04 24.35
N CYS A 85 1.13 6.16 23.61
CA CYS A 85 0.50 4.95 23.08
C CYS A 85 0.03 4.00 24.18
N LYS A 86 0.78 3.85 25.28
CA LYS A 86 0.35 3.06 26.46
C LYS A 86 -0.95 3.56 27.06
N LYS A 87 -1.25 4.85 26.99
CA LYS A 87 -2.51 5.44 27.47
C LYS A 87 -3.64 5.21 26.47
N LEU A 88 -3.32 5.08 25.16
CA LEU A 88 -4.31 4.85 24.11
C LEU A 88 -4.76 3.39 24.03
N ILE A 89 -3.84 2.42 24.13
CA ILE A 89 -4.11 0.98 23.96
C ILE A 89 -5.31 0.47 24.76
N PRO A 90 -5.50 0.81 26.07
CA PRO A 90 -6.62 0.30 26.86
C PRO A 90 -7.97 0.93 26.52
N ARG A 91 -8.00 1.99 25.71
CA ARG A 91 -9.24 2.69 25.36
C ARG A 91 -10.09 1.85 24.41
N LYS A 92 -11.42 1.98 24.53
CA LYS A 92 -12.37 1.27 23.65
C LYS A 92 -12.33 1.76 22.20
N ASP A 93 -12.01 3.04 22.01
CA ASP A 93 -11.88 3.71 20.71
C ASP A 93 -10.47 3.59 20.11
N ALA A 94 -9.52 2.88 20.78
CA ALA A 94 -8.21 2.58 20.18
C ALA A 94 -8.37 1.71 18.93
N ASP A 95 -7.62 2.06 17.88
CA ASP A 95 -7.59 1.36 16.60
C ASP A 95 -6.25 0.61 16.36
N ALA A 96 -6.12 0.01 15.19
CA ALA A 96 -4.92 -0.72 14.79
C ALA A 96 -3.66 0.15 14.81
N GLN A 97 -3.77 1.44 14.47
CA GLN A 97 -2.65 2.36 14.41
C GLN A 97 -2.00 2.59 15.79
N CYS A 98 -2.79 2.56 16.86
CA CYS A 98 -2.24 2.67 18.23
C CYS A 98 -1.23 1.54 18.52
N PHE A 99 -1.56 0.30 18.14
CA PHE A 99 -0.68 -0.87 18.31
C PHE A 99 0.52 -0.82 17.36
N GLN A 100 0.30 -0.36 16.15
CA GLN A 100 1.34 -0.19 15.14
C GLN A 100 2.42 0.79 15.63
N ILE A 101 2.04 2.00 16.03
CA ILE A 101 2.99 3.02 16.51
C ILE A 101 3.77 2.52 17.72
N LEU A 102 3.09 1.86 18.67
CA LEU A 102 3.77 1.33 19.86
C LEU A 102 4.71 0.17 19.52
N GLY A 103 4.31 -0.73 18.62
CA GLY A 103 5.15 -1.82 18.12
C GLY A 103 6.41 -1.29 17.42
N LEU A 104 6.26 -0.29 16.55
CA LEU A 104 7.37 0.38 15.86
C LEU A 104 8.32 1.09 16.84
N ALA A 105 7.78 1.75 17.86
CA ALA A 105 8.59 2.43 18.88
C ALA A 105 9.44 1.42 19.68
N TYR A 106 8.84 0.31 20.12
CA TYR A 106 9.59 -0.76 20.79
C TYR A 106 10.64 -1.42 19.86
N LYS A 107 10.30 -1.67 18.59
CA LYS A 107 11.25 -2.14 17.59
C LYS A 107 12.46 -1.22 17.47
N ALA A 108 12.22 0.10 17.43
CA ALA A 108 13.27 1.11 17.26
C ALA A 108 14.28 1.17 18.44
N ILE A 109 13.84 0.82 19.65
CA ILE A 109 14.72 0.74 20.83
C ILE A 109 15.17 -0.69 21.16
N ALA A 110 14.99 -1.62 20.21
CA ALA A 110 15.37 -3.03 20.32
C ALA A 110 14.66 -3.82 21.44
N GLU A 111 13.54 -3.32 21.95
CA GLU A 111 12.66 -4.03 22.88
C GLU A 111 11.79 -5.07 22.15
N THR A 112 12.47 -6.10 21.63
CA THR A 112 11.91 -7.09 20.70
C THR A 112 10.68 -7.81 21.27
N LYS A 113 10.70 -8.18 22.55
CA LYS A 113 9.59 -8.90 23.21
C LYS A 113 8.34 -8.02 23.32
N GLU A 114 8.50 -6.76 23.69
CA GLU A 114 7.38 -5.84 23.81
C GLU A 114 6.84 -5.46 22.42
N SER A 115 7.71 -5.28 21.43
CA SER A 115 7.30 -5.06 20.03
C SER A 115 6.44 -6.21 19.51
N GLU A 116 6.91 -7.45 19.64
CA GLU A 116 6.16 -8.65 19.24
C GLU A 116 4.81 -8.77 19.94
N LYS A 117 4.80 -8.51 21.24
CA LYS A 117 3.56 -8.51 22.04
C LYS A 117 2.54 -7.49 21.52
N MET A 118 2.99 -6.28 21.18
CA MET A 118 2.10 -5.25 20.64
C MET A 118 1.52 -5.63 19.29
N TYR A 119 2.32 -6.16 18.36
CA TYR A 119 1.81 -6.63 17.09
C TYR A 119 0.80 -7.78 17.25
N LYS A 120 1.10 -8.77 18.09
CA LYS A 120 0.19 -9.90 18.35
C LYS A 120 -1.12 -9.46 19.01
N GLN A 121 -1.06 -8.56 19.98
CA GLN A 121 -2.27 -7.99 20.61
C GLN A 121 -3.08 -7.17 19.60
N GLY A 122 -2.41 -6.36 18.78
CA GLY A 122 -3.04 -5.60 17.72
C GLY A 122 -3.76 -6.50 16.72
N LEU A 123 -3.09 -7.55 16.22
CA LEU A 123 -3.68 -8.54 15.30
C LEU A 123 -4.82 -9.34 15.92
N THR A 124 -4.77 -9.62 17.22
CA THR A 124 -5.89 -10.26 17.92
C THR A 124 -7.12 -9.35 17.96
N ARG A 125 -6.93 -8.06 18.18
CA ARG A 125 -8.03 -7.07 18.24
C ARG A 125 -8.49 -6.61 16.85
N PHE A 126 -7.57 -6.53 15.89
CA PHE A 126 -7.78 -6.02 14.53
C PHE A 126 -7.22 -7.00 13.47
N PRO A 127 -7.79 -8.20 13.33
CA PRO A 127 -7.25 -9.24 12.45
C PRO A 127 -7.26 -8.85 10.98
N ASN A 128 -8.10 -7.89 10.59
CA ASN A 128 -8.23 -7.39 9.23
C ASN A 128 -7.41 -6.12 8.95
N SER A 129 -6.43 -5.80 9.79
CA SER A 129 -5.54 -4.66 9.55
C SER A 129 -4.40 -5.06 8.61
N GLY A 130 -4.41 -4.54 7.37
CA GLY A 130 -3.30 -4.70 6.43
C GLY A 130 -1.99 -4.15 6.96
N ALA A 131 -2.04 -3.01 7.66
CA ALA A 131 -0.88 -2.37 8.26
C ALA A 131 -0.21 -3.23 9.35
N LEU A 132 -0.99 -3.79 10.28
CA LEU A 132 -0.45 -4.66 11.34
C LEU A 132 0.12 -5.96 10.78
N ASN A 133 -0.55 -6.57 9.78
CA ASN A 133 -0.02 -7.74 9.10
C ASN A 133 1.31 -7.42 8.40
N CYS A 134 1.40 -6.25 7.75
CA CYS A 134 2.62 -5.80 7.10
C CYS A 134 3.79 -5.66 8.10
N ASP A 135 3.57 -4.91 9.18
CA ASP A 135 4.61 -4.60 10.15
C ASP A 135 5.06 -5.83 10.94
N TYR A 136 4.12 -6.71 11.31
CA TYR A 136 4.49 -7.95 11.99
C TYR A 136 5.21 -8.92 11.06
N GLY A 137 4.78 -9.05 9.80
CA GLY A 137 5.50 -9.82 8.80
C GLY A 137 6.94 -9.31 8.61
N GLU A 138 7.13 -7.98 8.51
CA GLU A 138 8.45 -7.38 8.43
C GLU A 138 9.28 -7.64 9.70
N PHE A 139 8.66 -7.49 10.88
CA PHE A 139 9.32 -7.71 12.16
C PHE A 139 9.92 -9.11 12.30
N ILE A 140 9.20 -10.15 11.85
CA ILE A 140 9.67 -11.54 11.94
C ILE A 140 10.47 -12.01 10.73
N SER A 141 10.60 -11.22 9.67
CA SER A 141 11.13 -11.66 8.37
C SER A 141 12.56 -12.17 8.41
N SER A 142 13.41 -11.62 9.27
CA SER A 142 14.80 -12.05 9.44
C SER A 142 14.94 -13.35 10.22
N THR A 143 14.02 -13.66 11.12
CA THR A 143 14.06 -14.84 11.99
C THR A 143 13.16 -15.98 11.50
N ASN A 144 12.05 -15.65 10.87
CA ASN A 144 11.08 -16.62 10.36
C ASN A 144 10.46 -16.17 9.01
N PRO A 145 11.25 -16.25 7.92
CA PRO A 145 10.77 -15.80 6.60
C PRO A 145 9.62 -16.63 6.04
N VAL A 146 9.48 -17.90 6.46
CA VAL A 146 8.36 -18.76 6.04
C VAL A 146 7.04 -18.33 6.66
N GLU A 147 7.08 -17.80 7.88
CA GLU A 147 5.89 -17.29 8.54
C GLU A 147 5.58 -15.85 8.11
N SER A 148 6.60 -15.03 7.81
CA SER A 148 6.41 -13.64 7.43
C SER A 148 5.59 -13.48 6.16
N ILE A 149 5.78 -14.35 5.15
CA ILE A 149 4.99 -14.30 3.90
C ILE A 149 3.49 -14.51 4.17
N LYS A 150 3.13 -15.36 5.12
CA LYS A 150 1.71 -15.62 5.46
C LYS A 150 1.02 -14.36 6.00
N TYR A 151 1.75 -13.54 6.78
CA TYR A 151 1.21 -12.26 7.27
C TYR A 151 1.05 -11.26 6.14
N TRP A 152 2.03 -11.13 5.23
CA TRP A 152 1.89 -10.23 4.09
C TRP A 152 0.74 -10.66 3.18
N GLU A 153 0.60 -11.95 2.90
CA GLU A 153 -0.51 -12.48 2.12
C GLU A 153 -1.85 -12.32 2.82
N LYS A 154 -1.90 -12.54 4.14
CA LYS A 154 -3.10 -12.22 4.92
C LYS A 154 -3.43 -10.74 4.86
N GLY A 155 -2.43 -9.88 4.91
CA GLY A 155 -2.60 -8.42 4.73
C GLY A 155 -3.16 -8.06 3.35
N ILE A 156 -2.70 -8.72 2.28
CA ILE A 156 -3.23 -8.56 0.91
C ILE A 156 -4.70 -9.01 0.84
N GLU A 157 -5.03 -10.14 1.44
CA GLU A 157 -6.39 -10.67 1.45
C GLU A 157 -7.39 -9.73 2.15
N VAL A 158 -7.03 -9.21 3.33
CA VAL A 158 -7.95 -8.43 4.18
C VAL A 158 -7.96 -6.94 3.87
N ASP A 159 -6.87 -6.40 3.32
CA ASP A 159 -6.71 -5.00 2.95
C ASP A 159 -5.90 -4.89 1.65
N PRO A 160 -6.52 -5.20 0.51
CA PRO A 160 -5.83 -5.31 -0.78
C PRO A 160 -5.28 -3.98 -1.31
N ASN A 161 -5.52 -2.86 -0.64
CA ASN A 161 -5.00 -1.56 -1.02
C ASN A 161 -3.87 -1.05 -0.12
N TYR A 162 -3.47 -1.83 0.90
CA TYR A 162 -2.29 -1.51 1.69
C TYR A 162 -1.01 -1.98 0.97
N SER A 163 -0.35 -1.05 0.29
CA SER A 163 0.79 -1.32 -0.61
C SER A 163 1.96 -2.06 0.05
N GLY A 164 2.20 -1.82 1.36
CA GLY A 164 3.32 -2.41 2.09
C GLY A 164 3.37 -3.95 2.04
N ASN A 165 2.20 -4.61 2.07
CA ASN A 165 2.13 -6.06 1.98
C ASN A 165 2.65 -6.58 0.62
N TYR A 166 2.27 -5.93 -0.47
CA TYR A 166 2.77 -6.28 -1.81
C TYR A 166 4.27 -6.02 -1.96
N TYR A 167 4.78 -4.94 -1.36
CA TYR A 167 6.20 -4.62 -1.37
C TYR A 167 7.05 -5.77 -0.78
N PHE A 168 6.71 -6.19 0.43
CA PHE A 168 7.47 -7.25 1.10
C PHE A 168 7.23 -8.63 0.47
N ALA A 169 6.00 -8.94 0.06
CA ALA A 169 5.69 -10.20 -0.63
C ALA A 169 6.45 -10.30 -1.97
N THR A 170 6.52 -9.21 -2.75
CA THR A 170 7.32 -9.16 -4.00
C THR A 170 8.78 -9.51 -3.74
N LYS A 171 9.40 -8.88 -2.74
CA LYS A 171 10.81 -9.15 -2.38
C LYS A 171 11.01 -10.58 -1.93
N HIS A 172 10.11 -11.12 -1.12
CA HIS A 172 10.16 -12.51 -0.68
C HIS A 172 10.11 -13.48 -1.86
N TYR A 173 9.13 -13.34 -2.75
CA TYR A 173 8.95 -14.23 -3.89
C TYR A 173 10.09 -14.11 -4.91
N ALA A 174 10.60 -12.91 -5.14
CA ALA A 174 11.78 -12.71 -6.00
C ALA A 174 13.02 -13.44 -5.46
N GLN A 175 13.21 -13.48 -4.14
CA GLN A 175 14.32 -14.21 -3.48
C GLN A 175 14.08 -15.72 -3.48
N LYS A 176 12.86 -16.19 -3.34
CA LYS A 176 12.49 -17.61 -3.28
C LYS A 176 12.28 -18.26 -4.65
N GLY A 177 12.34 -17.49 -5.73
CA GLY A 177 12.23 -18.00 -7.10
C GLY A 177 10.78 -18.22 -7.58
N ASN A 178 9.76 -17.79 -6.85
CA ASN A 178 8.41 -17.78 -7.38
C ASN A 178 8.18 -16.52 -8.24
N ILE A 179 8.50 -16.68 -9.53
CA ILE A 179 8.50 -15.58 -10.48
C ILE A 179 7.11 -14.98 -10.71
N ILE A 180 6.07 -15.81 -10.70
CA ILE A 180 4.70 -15.35 -10.99
C ILE A 180 4.26 -14.35 -9.94
N TRP A 181 4.30 -14.73 -8.66
CA TRP A 181 3.90 -13.82 -7.58
C TRP A 181 4.85 -12.65 -7.42
N GLY A 182 6.14 -12.84 -7.69
CA GLY A 182 7.10 -11.73 -7.73
C GLY A 182 6.75 -10.68 -8.77
N LEU A 183 6.33 -11.07 -9.98
CA LEU A 183 5.91 -10.16 -11.03
C LEU A 183 4.54 -9.52 -10.75
N LEU A 184 3.54 -10.33 -10.38
CA LEU A 184 2.17 -9.85 -10.19
C LEU A 184 2.05 -8.90 -8.99
N TYR A 185 2.60 -9.29 -7.84
CA TYR A 185 2.57 -8.43 -6.65
C TYR A 185 3.43 -7.18 -6.83
N GLY A 186 4.57 -7.30 -7.51
CA GLY A 186 5.40 -6.15 -7.84
C GLY A 186 4.64 -5.13 -8.69
N GLU A 187 3.92 -5.60 -9.69
CA GLU A 187 3.16 -4.72 -10.57
C GLU A 187 1.96 -4.09 -9.86
N ILE A 188 1.25 -4.84 -9.01
CA ILE A 188 0.21 -4.26 -8.15
C ILE A 188 0.81 -3.17 -7.25
N PHE A 189 1.95 -3.46 -6.61
CA PHE A 189 2.61 -2.48 -5.76
C PHE A 189 2.93 -1.17 -6.47
N VAL A 190 3.56 -1.22 -7.65
CA VAL A 190 3.95 0.01 -8.37
C VAL A 190 2.75 0.80 -8.90
N ASN A 191 1.60 0.16 -9.11
CA ASN A 191 0.36 0.84 -9.43
C ASN A 191 -0.31 1.47 -8.20
N LEU A 192 -0.23 0.84 -7.03
CA LEU A 192 -0.73 1.39 -5.76
C LEU A 192 0.16 2.54 -5.25
N GLU A 193 1.47 2.46 -5.49
CA GLU A 193 2.48 3.39 -4.95
C GLU A 193 3.47 3.83 -6.04
N SER A 194 3.01 4.62 -7.00
CA SER A 194 3.74 4.91 -8.24
C SER A 194 4.91 5.88 -8.12
N LEU A 195 4.99 6.70 -7.05
CA LEU A 195 5.91 7.84 -6.94
C LEU A 195 6.95 7.72 -5.81
N SER A 196 7.07 6.56 -5.19
CA SER A 196 8.00 6.37 -4.08
C SER A 196 9.34 5.78 -4.55
N LYS A 197 10.40 5.95 -3.74
CA LYS A 197 11.68 5.27 -3.96
C LYS A 197 11.54 3.73 -3.95
N ARG A 198 10.57 3.21 -3.21
CA ARG A 198 10.28 1.77 -3.20
C ARG A 198 9.78 1.28 -4.56
N SER A 199 9.09 2.14 -5.31
CA SER A 199 8.63 1.80 -6.67
C SER A 199 9.79 1.58 -7.63
N GLU A 200 10.88 2.34 -7.52
CA GLU A 200 12.09 2.12 -8.33
C GLU A 200 12.73 0.76 -8.02
N GLU A 201 12.83 0.40 -6.73
CA GLU A 201 13.32 -0.91 -6.31
C GLU A 201 12.47 -2.05 -6.88
N ILE A 202 11.15 -1.96 -6.77
CA ILE A 202 10.23 -3.00 -7.25
C ILE A 202 10.24 -3.08 -8.78
N LYS A 203 10.29 -1.97 -9.49
CA LYS A 203 10.44 -1.97 -10.96
C LYS A 203 11.71 -2.72 -11.39
N ASN A 204 12.81 -2.54 -10.67
CA ASN A 204 14.04 -3.31 -10.93
C ASN A 204 13.87 -4.82 -10.67
N ILE A 205 13.11 -5.20 -9.62
CA ILE A 205 12.75 -6.60 -9.37
C ILE A 205 11.92 -7.16 -10.53
N ILE A 206 10.92 -6.42 -11.01
CA ILE A 206 10.08 -6.81 -12.15
C ILE A 206 10.95 -7.00 -13.40
N TYR A 207 11.80 -6.03 -13.73
CA TYR A 207 12.71 -6.11 -14.87
C TYR A 207 13.62 -7.35 -14.80
N THR A 208 14.25 -7.56 -13.63
CA THR A 208 15.10 -8.73 -13.39
C THR A 208 14.32 -10.04 -13.45
N GLY A 209 13.07 -10.04 -12.99
CA GLY A 209 12.15 -11.16 -13.08
C GLY A 209 11.87 -11.57 -14.53
N TYR A 210 11.55 -10.61 -15.39
CA TYR A 210 11.35 -10.87 -16.81
C TYR A 210 12.63 -11.36 -17.50
N LYS A 211 13.81 -10.81 -17.14
CA LYS A 211 15.08 -11.32 -17.66
C LYS A 211 15.26 -12.80 -17.32
N LYS A 212 15.08 -13.19 -16.06
CA LYS A 212 15.15 -14.59 -15.65
C LYS A 212 14.17 -15.48 -16.40
N LEU A 213 12.94 -14.99 -16.62
CA LEU A 213 11.90 -15.72 -17.33
C LEU A 213 12.29 -15.98 -18.82
N PHE A 214 12.92 -15.00 -19.47
CA PHE A 214 13.37 -15.14 -20.86
C PHE A 214 14.66 -15.98 -20.99
N ASP A 215 15.52 -15.94 -19.97
CA ASP A 215 16.75 -16.74 -19.91
C ASP A 215 16.44 -18.23 -19.69
N ASP A 216 15.47 -18.52 -18.81
CA ASP A 216 15.12 -19.91 -18.45
C ASP A 216 13.63 -20.04 -18.13
N VAL A 217 12.86 -20.51 -19.10
CA VAL A 217 11.42 -20.75 -18.98
C VAL A 217 11.08 -21.88 -18.00
N SER A 218 12.03 -22.75 -17.65
CA SER A 218 11.82 -23.84 -16.68
C SER A 218 11.50 -23.35 -15.28
N ILE A 219 11.79 -22.09 -14.98
CA ILE A 219 11.36 -21.45 -13.71
C ILE A 219 9.83 -21.46 -13.52
N LEU A 220 9.06 -21.67 -14.59
CA LEU A 220 7.60 -21.81 -14.55
C LEU A 220 7.14 -23.25 -14.25
N ASP A 221 8.06 -24.24 -14.27
CA ASP A 221 7.69 -25.67 -14.17
C ASP A 221 7.02 -25.98 -12.84
N ASN A 222 7.50 -25.40 -11.74
CA ASN A 222 6.85 -25.61 -10.45
C ASN A 222 5.41 -25.09 -10.44
N ALA A 223 5.16 -23.91 -10.97
CA ALA A 223 3.82 -23.33 -11.04
C ALA A 223 2.91 -24.13 -11.99
N LYS A 224 3.42 -24.57 -13.14
CA LYS A 224 2.69 -25.43 -14.09
C LYS A 224 2.28 -26.77 -13.47
N ASN A 225 3.14 -27.38 -12.65
CA ASN A 225 2.91 -28.72 -12.13
C ASN A 225 2.19 -28.70 -10.77
N ASN A 226 2.59 -27.82 -9.86
CA ASN A 226 2.19 -27.81 -8.47
C ASN A 226 1.35 -26.59 -8.05
N GLY A 227 1.27 -25.54 -8.89
CA GLY A 227 0.50 -24.34 -8.60
C GLY A 227 -0.99 -24.58 -8.52
N ASN A 228 -1.71 -23.64 -7.95
CA ASN A 228 -3.17 -23.62 -8.00
C ASN A 228 -3.69 -23.31 -9.42
N ALA A 229 -5.01 -23.30 -9.62
CA ALA A 229 -5.59 -23.09 -10.95
C ALA A 229 -5.18 -21.76 -11.59
N PHE A 230 -5.08 -20.68 -10.79
CA PHE A 230 -4.66 -19.37 -11.26
C PHE A 230 -3.18 -19.36 -11.68
N GLU A 231 -2.29 -19.84 -10.81
CA GLU A 231 -0.85 -19.94 -11.12
C GLU A 231 -0.58 -20.80 -12.35
N LYS A 232 -1.27 -21.95 -12.48
CA LYS A 232 -1.15 -22.82 -13.65
C LYS A 232 -1.54 -22.10 -14.93
N ALA A 233 -2.66 -21.39 -14.92
CA ALA A 233 -3.13 -20.65 -16.10
C ALA A 233 -2.12 -19.55 -16.50
N VAL A 234 -1.63 -18.77 -15.54
CA VAL A 234 -0.60 -17.74 -15.79
C VAL A 234 0.70 -18.37 -16.30
N ALA A 235 1.16 -19.46 -15.67
CA ALA A 235 2.39 -20.14 -16.05
C ALA A 235 2.32 -20.73 -17.47
N LEU A 236 1.19 -21.34 -17.84
CA LEU A 236 1.00 -21.93 -19.16
C LEU A 236 0.98 -20.86 -20.25
N ASP A 237 0.28 -19.75 -20.05
CA ASP A 237 0.27 -18.64 -20.98
C ASP A 237 1.65 -18.01 -21.17
N LEU A 238 2.36 -17.73 -20.07
CA LEU A 238 3.73 -17.20 -20.13
C LEU A 238 4.68 -18.18 -20.82
N ASN A 239 4.61 -19.47 -20.52
CA ASN A 239 5.44 -20.49 -21.15
C ASN A 239 5.22 -20.54 -22.67
N ASN A 240 3.98 -20.48 -23.13
CA ASN A 240 3.65 -20.49 -24.56
C ASN A 240 4.18 -19.25 -25.29
N LEU A 241 4.24 -18.10 -24.60
CA LEU A 241 4.68 -16.84 -25.17
C LEU A 241 6.20 -16.66 -25.17
N THR A 242 6.91 -17.28 -24.24
CA THR A 242 8.37 -17.17 -24.10
C THR A 242 9.14 -18.19 -24.91
N SER A 243 8.47 -19.24 -25.44
CA SER A 243 9.10 -20.29 -26.25
C SER A 243 9.64 -19.82 -27.60
N PHE A 244 9.39 -18.60 -28.02
CA PHE A 244 9.76 -18.08 -29.36
C PHE A 244 11.19 -17.56 -29.48
N GLY A 245 12.04 -17.67 -28.48
CA GLY A 245 13.46 -17.33 -28.56
C GLY A 245 14.00 -16.52 -27.38
N ARG A 246 15.34 -16.43 -27.31
CA ARG A 246 16.02 -15.56 -26.34
C ARG A 246 15.98 -14.13 -26.88
N TYR A 247 15.16 -13.30 -26.29
CA TYR A 247 15.07 -11.88 -26.61
C TYR A 247 15.62 -11.04 -25.48
N GLU A 248 16.25 -9.93 -25.83
CA GLU A 248 16.57 -8.91 -24.84
C GLU A 248 15.28 -8.29 -24.30
N VAL A 249 15.15 -8.15 -22.99
CA VAL A 249 13.99 -7.55 -22.35
C VAL A 249 14.00 -6.06 -22.61
N SER A 250 13.10 -5.60 -23.46
CA SER A 250 12.85 -4.18 -23.74
C SER A 250 11.37 -3.84 -23.48
N PRO A 251 11.01 -2.56 -23.35
CA PRO A 251 9.61 -2.15 -23.22
C PRO A 251 8.74 -2.65 -24.38
N GLU A 252 9.25 -2.62 -25.62
CA GLU A 252 8.55 -3.06 -26.83
C GLU A 252 8.29 -4.57 -26.80
N MET A 253 9.32 -5.36 -26.42
CA MET A 253 9.17 -6.80 -26.26
C MET A 253 8.16 -7.13 -25.15
N LEU A 254 8.24 -6.41 -24.04
CA LEU A 254 7.30 -6.59 -22.92
C LEU A 254 5.88 -6.22 -23.32
N THR A 255 5.69 -5.14 -24.07
CA THR A 255 4.38 -4.77 -24.63
C THR A 255 3.81 -5.87 -25.53
N ALA A 256 4.62 -6.41 -26.44
CA ALA A 256 4.18 -7.47 -27.35
C ALA A 256 3.79 -8.75 -26.59
N LEU A 257 4.63 -9.19 -25.64
CA LEU A 257 4.36 -10.37 -24.82
C LEU A 257 3.09 -10.20 -23.97
N ARG A 258 2.98 -9.11 -23.27
CA ARG A 258 1.88 -8.85 -22.33
C ARG A 258 0.55 -8.58 -23.06
N THR A 259 0.61 -7.96 -24.25
CA THR A 259 -0.58 -7.84 -25.12
C THR A 259 -1.11 -9.22 -25.49
N ARG A 260 -0.22 -10.13 -25.95
CA ARG A 260 -0.64 -11.51 -26.28
C ARG A 260 -1.15 -12.25 -25.05
N PHE A 261 -0.49 -12.10 -23.88
CA PHE A 261 -0.94 -12.68 -22.63
C PHE A 261 -2.37 -12.24 -22.29
N ILE A 262 -2.66 -10.94 -22.32
CA ILE A 262 -4.00 -10.41 -22.01
C ILE A 262 -5.05 -10.90 -23.02
N LEU A 263 -4.72 -10.93 -24.30
CA LEU A 263 -5.63 -11.46 -25.33
C LEU A 263 -5.92 -12.95 -25.11
N ASN A 264 -4.90 -13.75 -24.82
CA ASN A 264 -5.08 -15.19 -24.54
C ASN A 264 -5.91 -15.40 -23.28
N TRP A 265 -5.61 -14.66 -22.18
CA TRP A 265 -6.33 -14.76 -20.90
C TRP A 265 -7.84 -14.59 -21.06
N TYR A 266 -8.24 -13.54 -21.81
CA TYR A 266 -9.67 -13.24 -22.00
C TYR A 266 -10.34 -14.06 -23.13
N ASN A 267 -9.58 -14.71 -23.98
CA ASN A 267 -10.09 -15.64 -24.99
C ASN A 267 -10.24 -17.08 -24.45
N ASN A 268 -9.56 -17.41 -23.37
CA ASN A 268 -9.65 -18.73 -22.74
C ASN A 268 -10.83 -18.78 -21.77
N GLU A 269 -11.73 -19.79 -21.96
CA GLU A 269 -12.98 -19.92 -21.21
C GLU A 269 -12.76 -20.13 -19.70
N GLU A 270 -11.66 -20.77 -19.29
CA GLU A 270 -11.36 -21.00 -17.87
C GLU A 270 -10.66 -19.83 -17.24
N SER A 271 -9.63 -19.25 -17.89
CA SER A 271 -8.87 -18.13 -17.36
C SER A 271 -9.73 -16.87 -17.17
N LYS A 272 -10.62 -16.56 -18.11
CA LYS A 272 -11.49 -15.38 -18.03
C LYS A 272 -12.48 -15.41 -16.87
N LYS A 273 -12.76 -16.59 -16.28
CA LYS A 273 -13.59 -16.72 -15.07
C LYS A 273 -12.87 -16.28 -13.81
N MET A 274 -11.53 -16.27 -13.82
CA MET A 274 -10.69 -15.82 -12.73
C MET A 274 -10.47 -14.33 -12.85
N ASN A 275 -11.40 -13.55 -12.30
CA ASN A 275 -11.32 -12.07 -12.33
C ASN A 275 -10.09 -11.61 -11.56
N PHE A 276 -9.19 -10.89 -12.23
CA PHE A 276 -8.01 -10.32 -11.62
C PHE A 276 -7.81 -8.89 -12.11
N HIS A 277 -7.99 -7.93 -11.21
CA HIS A 277 -8.09 -6.52 -11.57
C HIS A 277 -6.83 -5.97 -12.24
N LEU A 278 -5.65 -6.50 -11.93
CA LEU A 278 -4.43 -6.13 -12.65
C LEU A 278 -4.55 -6.43 -14.15
N PHE A 279 -5.12 -7.59 -14.52
CA PHE A 279 -5.30 -7.93 -15.94
C PHE A 279 -6.41 -7.12 -16.60
N GLU A 280 -7.48 -6.78 -15.85
CA GLU A 280 -8.51 -5.85 -16.32
C GLU A 280 -7.92 -4.47 -16.61
N TYR A 281 -7.12 -3.95 -15.68
CA TYR A 281 -6.42 -2.67 -15.83
C TYR A 281 -5.48 -2.67 -17.05
N GLN A 282 -4.70 -3.72 -17.24
CA GLN A 282 -3.84 -3.88 -18.42
C GLN A 282 -4.66 -3.93 -19.72
N ARG A 283 -5.79 -4.65 -19.72
CA ARG A 283 -6.71 -4.69 -20.87
C ARG A 283 -7.30 -3.31 -21.18
N ASP A 284 -7.63 -2.53 -20.17
CA ASP A 284 -8.15 -1.18 -20.36
C ASP A 284 -7.08 -0.23 -20.90
N LEU A 285 -5.83 -0.34 -20.42
CA LEU A 285 -4.69 0.38 -21.01
C LEU A 285 -4.47 0.03 -22.49
N LEU A 286 -4.63 -1.25 -22.86
CA LEU A 286 -4.58 -1.67 -24.27
C LEU A 286 -5.68 -1.02 -25.09
N ARG A 287 -6.92 -1.01 -24.60
CA ARG A 287 -8.07 -0.41 -25.29
C ARG A 287 -7.93 1.10 -25.46
N GLN A 288 -7.31 1.77 -24.50
CA GLN A 288 -7.07 3.22 -24.51
C GLN A 288 -5.82 3.61 -25.34
N GLY A 289 -5.02 2.64 -25.78
CA GLY A 289 -3.77 2.90 -26.51
C GLY A 289 -2.59 3.33 -25.62
N TYR A 290 -2.67 3.15 -24.30
CA TYR A 290 -1.63 3.59 -23.35
C TYR A 290 -0.69 2.47 -22.88
N PHE A 291 -0.83 1.25 -23.41
CA PHE A 291 -0.08 0.11 -22.89
C PHE A 291 1.42 0.18 -23.21
N ASP A 292 1.81 0.78 -24.34
CA ASP A 292 3.21 1.07 -24.62
C ASP A 292 3.79 2.06 -23.62
N ALA A 293 3.10 3.18 -23.39
CA ALA A 293 3.53 4.17 -22.40
C ALA A 293 3.62 3.58 -21.00
N TYR A 294 2.72 2.66 -20.65
CA TYR A 294 2.75 1.94 -19.38
C TYR A 294 4.00 1.04 -19.25
N ASN A 295 4.36 0.26 -20.29
CA ASN A 295 5.54 -0.60 -20.26
C ASN A 295 6.84 0.22 -20.29
N GLN A 296 6.86 1.35 -21.00
CA GLN A 296 7.96 2.32 -20.95
C GLN A 296 8.12 2.91 -19.54
N TRP A 297 7.01 3.31 -18.89
CA TRP A 297 7.03 3.77 -17.51
C TRP A 297 7.50 2.68 -16.55
N LEU A 298 7.16 1.43 -16.79
CA LEU A 298 7.47 0.30 -15.91
C LEU A 298 8.96 -0.05 -15.93
N ILE A 299 9.56 -0.21 -17.12
CA ILE A 299 10.93 -0.70 -17.26
C ILE A 299 11.84 0.15 -18.18
N GLY A 300 11.32 1.10 -18.92
CA GLY A 300 12.09 1.87 -19.90
C GLY A 300 13.39 2.47 -19.33
N PRO A 301 13.36 3.19 -18.20
CA PRO A 301 14.58 3.75 -17.61
C PRO A 301 15.62 2.70 -17.19
N LEU A 302 15.21 1.44 -16.98
CA LEU A 302 16.06 0.35 -16.49
C LEU A 302 16.74 -0.43 -17.62
N THR A 303 16.20 -0.34 -18.84
CA THR A 303 16.74 -1.03 -20.02
C THR A 303 17.82 -0.18 -20.70
N ASP A 304 17.44 0.98 -21.22
CA ASP A 304 18.32 1.93 -21.88
C ASP A 304 17.77 3.36 -21.66
N SER A 305 18.41 4.13 -20.81
CA SER A 305 17.95 5.47 -20.44
C SER A 305 17.96 6.46 -21.62
N GLN A 306 18.86 6.29 -22.61
CA GLN A 306 18.91 7.16 -23.79
C GLN A 306 17.75 6.85 -24.73
N LYS A 307 17.50 5.57 -25.02
CA LYS A 307 16.35 5.13 -25.82
C LYS A 307 15.04 5.54 -25.16
N TYR A 308 14.93 5.37 -23.84
CA TYR A 308 13.75 5.81 -23.09
C TYR A 308 13.51 7.32 -23.24
N THR A 309 14.56 8.15 -23.10
CA THR A 309 14.46 9.60 -23.27
C THR A 309 14.02 9.97 -24.68
N GLN A 310 14.58 9.33 -25.70
CA GLN A 310 14.19 9.54 -27.08
C GLN A 310 12.73 9.13 -27.32
N TRP A 311 12.32 7.98 -26.77
CA TRP A 311 10.95 7.51 -26.88
C TRP A 311 9.96 8.51 -26.27
N VAL A 312 10.23 9.01 -25.06
CA VAL A 312 9.40 10.03 -24.37
C VAL A 312 9.28 11.31 -25.20
N GLN A 313 10.37 11.74 -25.86
CA GLN A 313 10.35 12.93 -26.71
C GLN A 313 9.48 12.73 -27.96
N GLN A 314 9.51 11.54 -28.56
CA GLN A 314 8.75 11.21 -29.78
C GLN A 314 7.27 10.92 -29.50
N HIS A 315 6.94 10.42 -28.29
CA HIS A 315 5.60 9.97 -27.88
C HIS A 315 5.02 10.83 -26.73
N GLY A 316 5.29 12.14 -26.77
CA GLY A 316 4.91 13.05 -25.69
C GLY A 316 3.40 13.07 -25.38
N ASP A 317 2.55 12.87 -26.37
CA ASP A 317 1.09 12.83 -26.18
C ASP A 317 0.65 11.53 -25.52
N ASP A 318 1.25 10.38 -25.88
CA ASP A 318 0.98 9.08 -25.23
C ASP A 318 1.40 9.11 -23.77
N VAL A 319 2.56 9.70 -23.46
CA VAL A 319 3.05 9.88 -22.07
C VAL A 319 2.09 10.75 -21.26
N LYS A 320 1.66 11.88 -21.80
CA LYS A 320 0.69 12.78 -21.13
C LYS A 320 -0.66 12.09 -20.93
N GLY A 321 -1.15 11.39 -21.96
CA GLY A 321 -2.40 10.64 -21.91
C GLY A 321 -2.37 9.56 -20.85
N PHE A 322 -1.29 8.78 -20.79
CA PHE A 322 -1.10 7.77 -19.74
C PHE A 322 -1.01 8.39 -18.32
N GLN A 323 -0.25 9.47 -18.14
CA GLN A 323 -0.17 10.15 -16.86
C GLN A 323 -1.52 10.72 -16.41
N GLN A 324 -2.32 11.23 -17.33
CA GLN A 324 -3.66 11.70 -17.05
C GLN A 324 -4.60 10.55 -16.70
N TYR A 325 -4.49 9.43 -17.41
CA TYR A 325 -5.22 8.21 -17.09
C TYR A 325 -4.93 7.73 -15.67
N GLN A 326 -3.64 7.64 -15.28
CA GLN A 326 -3.24 7.27 -13.91
C GLN A 326 -3.79 8.20 -12.82
N ARG A 327 -3.85 9.50 -13.09
CA ARG A 327 -4.41 10.49 -12.13
C ARG A 327 -5.93 10.39 -12.00
N ASN A 328 -6.61 10.11 -13.10
CA ASN A 328 -8.07 10.06 -13.13
C ASN A 328 -8.62 8.71 -12.67
N GLN A 329 -7.84 7.65 -12.86
CA GLN A 329 -8.20 6.28 -12.48
C GLN A 329 -7.16 5.71 -11.52
N LEU A 330 -7.31 6.05 -10.24
CA LEU A 330 -6.45 5.49 -9.20
C LEU A 330 -6.63 3.97 -9.15
N PHE A 331 -5.52 3.26 -9.34
CA PHE A 331 -5.51 1.81 -9.24
C PHE A 331 -5.88 1.36 -7.82
N LYS A 332 -6.83 0.44 -7.71
CA LYS A 332 -7.25 -0.15 -6.44
C LYS A 332 -7.62 -1.61 -6.66
N MET A 333 -7.02 -2.50 -5.90
CA MET A 333 -7.42 -3.90 -5.89
C MET A 333 -8.75 -4.09 -5.16
N PRO A 334 -9.76 -4.73 -5.80
CA PRO A 334 -11.01 -5.07 -5.12
C PRO A 334 -10.79 -6.22 -4.13
N ALA A 335 -11.63 -6.26 -3.08
CA ALA A 335 -11.65 -7.40 -2.16
C ALA A 335 -12.04 -8.70 -2.88
N GLY A 336 -11.52 -9.82 -2.38
CA GLY A 336 -11.87 -11.16 -2.90
C GLY A 336 -11.11 -11.59 -4.16
N GLN A 337 -10.17 -10.79 -4.66
CA GLN A 337 -9.30 -11.17 -5.78
C GLN A 337 -7.90 -11.57 -5.29
N TYR A 338 -7.87 -12.50 -4.35
CA TYR A 338 -6.65 -13.08 -3.80
C TYR A 338 -6.55 -14.55 -4.23
N TYR A 339 -5.46 -14.91 -4.91
CA TYR A 339 -5.28 -16.22 -5.55
C TYR A 339 -3.98 -16.94 -5.14
N ALA A 340 -3.24 -16.43 -4.15
CA ALA A 340 -1.97 -17.04 -3.78
C ALA A 340 -2.12 -18.40 -3.05
N HIS A 341 -3.31 -18.72 -2.57
CA HIS A 341 -3.62 -20.01 -1.90
C HIS A 341 -4.97 -20.57 -2.33
#